data_227629631d5cf47fd4134a60f04eda52
#
_entry.id   227629631d5cf47fd4134a60f04eda52
#
_cell.length_a   1.000
_cell.length_b   1.000
_cell.length_c   1.000
_cell.angle_alpha   90.00
_cell.angle_beta   90.00
_cell.angle_gamma   90.00
#
_symmetry.space_group_name_H-M   'P 1'
#
loop_
_entity.id
_entity.type
_entity.pdbx_description
1 polymer ?
#
loop_
_entity_poly.entity_id
_entity_poly.type
_entity_poly.pdbx_seq_one_letter_code
_entity_poly.pdbx_strand_id
1 'polypeptide(L)'
;MSFFNRHILLKVLSLNAIAVFVQFILGLISVNIVSVYLGPSGMAFMGNLRNFTSIFKSISIVGLKEGFIKLFIENKETEQRKKIFSSFLSFFGMITIVCSVISISFASKWSQLIFQSNQYSHFLILFGLLLPFFTFQSFLAALLNAQQFFKKLIALQLVSSIVIFAFTTFFTIRNQLEGAILILVISDVLLLVCTLYFLRKNEAFHYFNTLKNIDFTYLKSIQKFLL
;
A
#
# COMPACT_ATOMS: atom_id res chain seq x y z
N MET A 1 -15.28 17.00 23.98
CA MET A 1 -15.24 15.62 23.41
C MET A 1 -16.66 15.15 23.23
N SER A 2 -17.29 15.45 22.11
CA SER A 2 -18.69 15.09 21.85
C SER A 2 -18.75 13.62 21.44
N PHE A 3 -19.65 12.92 22.07
CA PHE A 3 -20.01 11.53 21.87
C PHE A 3 -20.04 11.15 20.39
N PHE A 4 -18.98 10.51 19.91
CA PHE A 4 -19.01 9.73 18.69
C PHE A 4 -20.13 8.69 18.89
N ASN A 5 -21.19 8.81 18.13
CA ASN A 5 -22.43 8.07 18.37
C ASN A 5 -22.08 6.58 18.43
N ARG A 6 -22.24 5.96 19.60
CA ARG A 6 -21.84 4.56 19.91
C ARG A 6 -22.34 3.58 18.84
N HIS A 7 -23.52 3.87 18.28
CA HIS A 7 -24.09 3.09 17.17
C HIS A 7 -23.28 3.19 15.86
N ILE A 8 -22.69 4.35 15.55
CA ILE A 8 -21.87 4.52 14.34
C ILE A 8 -20.56 3.76 14.50
N LEU A 9 -19.93 3.86 15.68
CA LEU A 9 -18.71 3.10 15.99
C LEU A 9 -18.94 1.60 15.90
N LEU A 10 -19.98 1.08 16.54
CA LEU A 10 -20.31 -0.35 16.49
C LEU A 10 -20.58 -0.81 15.06
N LYS A 11 -21.29 -0.01 14.25
CA LYS A 11 -21.54 -0.32 12.83
C LYS A 11 -20.27 -0.34 12.01
N VAL A 12 -19.34 0.59 12.21
CA VAL A 12 -18.05 0.62 11.49
C VAL A 12 -17.18 -0.55 11.94
N LEU A 13 -17.13 -0.86 13.23
CA LEU A 13 -16.39 -2.01 13.77
C LEU A 13 -16.91 -3.34 13.23
N SER A 14 -18.23 -3.54 13.21
CA SER A 14 -18.82 -4.77 12.66
C SER A 14 -18.57 -4.92 11.15
N LEU A 15 -18.71 -3.84 10.38
CA LEU A 15 -18.39 -3.88 8.96
C LEU A 15 -16.90 -4.18 8.70
N ASN A 16 -16.01 -3.60 9.51
CA ASN A 16 -14.58 -3.89 9.41
C ASN A 16 -14.27 -5.34 9.76
N ALA A 17 -14.89 -5.89 10.80
CA ALA A 17 -14.73 -7.29 11.18
C ALA A 17 -15.16 -8.24 10.05
N ILE A 18 -16.30 -7.98 9.40
CA ILE A 18 -16.77 -8.74 8.24
C ILE A 18 -15.76 -8.63 7.08
N ALA A 19 -15.26 -7.41 6.80
CA ALA A 19 -14.28 -7.21 5.75
C ALA A 19 -12.98 -8.00 6.00
N VAL A 20 -12.45 -7.95 7.22
CA VAL A 20 -11.25 -8.70 7.62
C VAL A 20 -11.49 -10.20 7.51
N PHE A 21 -12.67 -10.69 7.92
CA PHE A 21 -13.02 -12.10 7.80
C PHE A 21 -13.07 -12.57 6.35
N VAL A 22 -13.70 -11.80 5.45
CA VAL A 22 -13.72 -12.09 4.01
C VAL A 22 -12.31 -12.09 3.44
N GLN A 23 -11.47 -11.11 3.78
CA GLN A 23 -10.07 -11.05 3.35
C GLN A 23 -9.28 -12.28 3.81
N PHE A 24 -9.50 -12.71 5.05
CA PHE A 24 -8.85 -13.90 5.60
C PHE A 24 -9.22 -15.16 4.82
N ILE A 25 -10.52 -15.36 4.52
CA ILE A 25 -10.98 -16.51 3.71
C ILE A 25 -10.37 -16.45 2.32
N LEU A 26 -10.44 -15.31 1.63
CA LEU A 26 -9.86 -15.15 0.30
C LEU A 26 -8.34 -15.40 0.31
N GLY A 27 -7.65 -14.96 1.37
CA GLY A 27 -6.24 -15.21 1.58
C GLY A 27 -5.91 -16.70 1.74
N LEU A 28 -6.68 -17.43 2.57
CA LEU A 28 -6.52 -18.88 2.74
C LEU A 28 -6.73 -19.64 1.42
N ILE A 29 -7.78 -19.29 0.67
CA ILE A 29 -8.05 -19.92 -0.63
C ILE A 29 -6.93 -19.61 -1.61
N SER A 30 -6.45 -18.36 -1.66
CA SER A 30 -5.30 -17.97 -2.51
C SER A 30 -4.04 -18.77 -2.19
N VAL A 31 -3.70 -18.91 -0.91
CA VAL A 31 -2.52 -19.67 -0.47
C VAL A 31 -2.69 -21.13 -0.84
N ASN A 32 -3.87 -21.70 -0.67
CA ASN A 32 -4.14 -23.09 -1.07
C ASN A 32 -3.95 -23.29 -2.58
N ILE A 33 -4.55 -22.43 -3.42
CA ILE A 33 -4.38 -22.48 -4.88
C ILE A 33 -2.90 -22.36 -5.25
N VAL A 34 -2.20 -21.37 -4.72
CA VAL A 34 -0.78 -21.16 -4.99
C VAL A 34 0.03 -22.39 -4.58
N SER A 35 -0.25 -23.00 -3.43
CA SER A 35 0.46 -24.20 -2.96
C SER A 35 0.24 -25.42 -3.85
N VAL A 36 -0.97 -25.62 -4.35
CA VAL A 36 -1.30 -26.73 -5.25
C VAL A 36 -0.56 -26.61 -6.59
N TYR A 37 -0.50 -25.40 -7.16
CA TYR A 37 0.12 -25.18 -8.47
C TYR A 37 1.64 -25.01 -8.43
N LEU A 38 2.20 -24.46 -7.34
CA LEU A 38 3.63 -24.17 -7.24
C LEU A 38 4.41 -25.21 -6.44
N GLY A 39 3.75 -25.98 -5.59
CA GLY A 39 4.38 -26.91 -4.67
C GLY A 39 5.22 -26.24 -3.58
N PRO A 40 5.94 -27.02 -2.74
CA PRO A 40 6.69 -26.48 -1.60
C PRO A 40 7.81 -25.51 -1.99
N SER A 41 8.55 -25.80 -3.06
CA SER A 41 9.65 -24.95 -3.53
C SER A 41 9.15 -23.60 -4.05
N GLY A 42 8.05 -23.58 -4.82
CA GLY A 42 7.43 -22.35 -5.30
C GLY A 42 6.84 -21.51 -4.17
N MET A 43 6.29 -22.15 -3.14
CA MET A 43 5.81 -21.47 -1.94
C MET A 43 6.95 -20.80 -1.15
N ALA A 44 8.09 -21.47 -0.99
CA ALA A 44 9.27 -20.88 -0.37
C ALA A 44 9.77 -19.67 -1.15
N PHE A 45 9.80 -19.78 -2.49
CA PHE A 45 10.16 -18.70 -3.39
C PHE A 45 9.24 -17.48 -3.22
N MET A 46 7.92 -17.68 -3.25
CA MET A 46 6.93 -16.63 -3.04
C MET A 46 7.04 -16.00 -1.65
N GLY A 47 7.35 -16.79 -0.63
CA GLY A 47 7.60 -16.31 0.74
C GLY A 47 8.78 -15.35 0.80
N ASN A 48 9.91 -15.73 0.20
CA ASN A 48 11.11 -14.89 0.14
C ASN A 48 10.86 -13.57 -0.60
N LEU A 49 10.17 -13.64 -1.76
CA LEU A 49 9.82 -12.44 -2.52
C LEU A 49 8.88 -11.52 -1.72
N ARG A 50 7.89 -12.10 -1.04
CA ARG A 50 6.96 -11.35 -0.19
C ARG A 50 7.69 -10.65 0.95
N ASN A 51 8.63 -11.33 1.61
CA ASN A 51 9.44 -10.73 2.66
C ASN A 51 10.29 -9.58 2.12
N PHE A 52 10.98 -9.77 0.99
CA PHE A 52 11.76 -8.73 0.33
C PHE A 52 10.89 -7.49 0.00
N THR A 53 9.79 -7.69 -0.70
CA THR A 53 8.88 -6.59 -1.08
C THR A 53 8.31 -5.88 0.14
N SER A 54 8.00 -6.63 1.21
CA SER A 54 7.50 -6.08 2.48
C SER A 54 8.51 -5.18 3.17
N ILE A 55 9.79 -5.55 3.17
CA ILE A 55 10.86 -4.70 3.75
C ILE A 55 10.93 -3.36 3.02
N PHE A 56 11.02 -3.36 1.68
CA PHE A 56 11.07 -2.12 0.90
C PHE A 56 9.81 -1.26 1.07
N LYS A 57 8.64 -1.89 1.07
CA LYS A 57 7.36 -1.22 1.31
C LYS A 57 7.32 -0.59 2.71
N SER A 58 7.78 -1.30 3.73
CA SER A 58 7.82 -0.80 5.10
C SER A 58 8.75 0.41 5.24
N ILE A 59 9.95 0.34 4.65
CA ILE A 59 10.90 1.47 4.67
C ILE A 59 10.31 2.68 3.96
N SER A 60 9.60 2.48 2.84
CA SER A 60 9.02 3.57 2.04
C SER A 60 7.94 4.38 2.77
N ILE A 61 7.29 3.80 3.81
CA ILE A 61 6.20 4.44 4.56
C ILE A 61 6.49 4.59 6.07
N VAL A 62 7.72 4.30 6.52
CA VAL A 62 8.11 4.27 7.95
C VAL A 62 7.57 5.49 8.71
N GLY A 63 6.68 5.23 9.69
CA GLY A 63 6.15 6.24 10.63
C GLY A 63 5.40 7.43 10.01
N LEU A 64 5.52 7.62 8.69
CA LEU A 64 4.98 8.78 7.99
C LEU A 64 3.46 8.75 7.90
N LYS A 65 2.89 7.56 7.75
CA LYS A 65 1.44 7.38 7.62
C LYS A 65 0.71 7.81 8.88
N GLU A 66 1.17 7.38 10.03
CA GLU A 66 0.61 7.69 11.34
C GLU A 66 0.83 9.18 11.68
N GLY A 67 2.02 9.70 11.41
CA GLY A 67 2.34 11.11 11.56
C GLY A 67 1.47 12.02 10.70
N PHE A 68 1.26 11.65 9.42
CA PHE A 68 0.36 12.36 8.52
C PHE A 68 -1.08 12.38 9.06
N ILE A 69 -1.63 11.21 9.41
CA ILE A 69 -3.01 11.09 9.90
C ILE A 69 -3.21 11.98 11.15
N LYS A 70 -2.28 11.92 12.11
CA LYS A 70 -2.35 12.70 13.34
C LYS A 70 -2.33 14.19 13.05
N LEU A 71 -1.31 14.68 12.33
CA LEU A 71 -1.18 16.12 12.03
C LEU A 71 -2.35 16.63 11.19
N PHE A 72 -2.87 15.83 10.27
CA PHE A 72 -4.01 16.21 9.43
C PHE A 72 -5.31 16.35 10.24
N ILE A 73 -5.52 15.50 11.27
CA ILE A 73 -6.69 15.57 12.15
C ILE A 73 -6.59 16.73 13.15
N GLU A 74 -5.40 16.98 13.71
CA GLU A 74 -5.17 18.04 14.69
C GLU A 74 -5.35 19.43 14.07
N ASN A 75 -4.99 19.63 12.82
CA ASN A 75 -5.13 20.89 12.11
C ASN A 75 -6.46 20.99 11.38
N LYS A 76 -7.29 21.98 11.76
CA LYS A 76 -8.62 22.19 11.16
C LYS A 76 -8.63 23.17 10.00
N GLU A 77 -7.62 24.02 9.88
CA GLU A 77 -7.51 25.02 8.83
C GLU A 77 -7.18 24.38 7.48
N THR A 78 -7.94 24.70 6.45
CA THR A 78 -7.78 24.15 5.11
C THR A 78 -6.39 24.41 4.53
N GLU A 79 -5.85 25.61 4.73
CA GLU A 79 -4.52 25.98 4.22
C GLU A 79 -3.39 25.18 4.90
N GLN A 80 -3.49 24.96 6.22
CA GLN A 80 -2.53 24.13 6.95
C GLN A 80 -2.60 22.67 6.50
N ARG A 81 -3.81 22.12 6.30
CA ARG A 81 -4.01 20.76 5.76
C ARG A 81 -3.39 20.59 4.38
N LYS A 82 -3.50 21.58 3.50
CA LYS A 82 -2.86 21.59 2.18
C LYS A 82 -1.34 21.54 2.29
N LYS A 83 -0.74 22.36 3.18
CA LYS A 83 0.71 22.35 3.43
C LYS A 83 1.18 21.00 3.98
N ILE A 84 0.47 20.43 4.96
CA ILE A 84 0.76 19.11 5.52
C ILE A 84 0.70 18.06 4.40
N PHE A 85 -0.37 18.05 3.60
CA PHE A 85 -0.53 17.12 2.47
C PHE A 85 0.65 17.21 1.49
N SER A 86 0.99 18.41 1.02
CA SER A 86 2.08 18.65 0.07
C SER A 86 3.44 18.23 0.63
N SER A 87 3.75 18.59 1.89
CA SER A 87 5.01 18.26 2.53
C SER A 87 5.20 16.76 2.73
N PHE A 88 4.16 16.07 3.19
CA PHE A 88 4.21 14.61 3.36
C PHE A 88 4.29 13.88 2.03
N LEU A 89 3.52 14.29 1.02
CA LEU A 89 3.57 13.68 -0.31
C LEU A 89 4.97 13.80 -0.93
N SER A 90 5.63 14.95 -0.80
CA SER A 90 6.98 15.17 -1.29
C SER A 90 7.99 14.28 -0.56
N PHE A 91 7.87 14.14 0.75
CA PHE A 91 8.77 13.31 1.55
C PHE A 91 8.59 11.81 1.28
N PHE A 92 7.33 11.34 1.17
CA PHE A 92 7.03 9.98 0.72
C PHE A 92 7.66 9.71 -0.65
N GLY A 93 7.50 10.66 -1.60
CA GLY A 93 8.07 10.54 -2.93
C GLY A 93 9.61 10.43 -2.89
N MET A 94 10.28 11.27 -2.08
CA MET A 94 11.74 11.27 -1.98
C MET A 94 12.28 9.93 -1.43
N ILE A 95 11.73 9.44 -0.32
CA ILE A 95 12.13 8.13 0.25
C ILE A 95 11.87 7.01 -0.76
N THR A 96 10.73 7.04 -1.40
CA THR A 96 10.34 6.00 -2.37
C THR A 96 11.28 5.98 -3.58
N ILE A 97 11.68 7.15 -4.10
CA ILE A 97 12.65 7.23 -5.21
C ILE A 97 13.98 6.59 -4.79
N VAL A 98 14.47 6.90 -3.59
CA VAL A 98 15.70 6.27 -3.07
C VAL A 98 15.56 4.74 -2.98
N CYS A 99 14.45 4.26 -2.40
CA CYS A 99 14.18 2.82 -2.31
C CYS A 99 14.06 2.16 -3.69
N SER A 100 13.41 2.82 -4.66
CA SER A 100 13.27 2.35 -6.05
C SER A 100 14.65 2.23 -6.72
N VAL A 101 15.47 3.27 -6.63
CA VAL A 101 16.82 3.27 -7.19
C VAL A 101 17.67 2.14 -6.60
N ILE A 102 17.63 1.95 -5.27
CA ILE A 102 18.35 0.85 -4.60
C ILE A 102 17.84 -0.50 -5.09
N SER A 103 16.52 -0.71 -5.13
CA SER A 103 15.92 -1.96 -5.61
C SER A 103 16.35 -2.30 -7.03
N ILE A 104 16.30 -1.31 -7.95
CA ILE A 104 16.65 -1.48 -9.37
C ILE A 104 18.16 -1.70 -9.55
N SER A 105 19.00 -0.84 -8.93
CA SER A 105 20.45 -0.90 -9.11
C SER A 105 21.07 -2.22 -8.62
N PHE A 106 20.49 -2.82 -7.60
CA PHE A 106 20.97 -4.08 -7.03
C PHE A 106 20.09 -5.29 -7.38
N ALA A 107 19.20 -5.18 -8.37
CA ALA A 107 18.22 -6.22 -8.71
C ALA A 107 18.85 -7.61 -8.95
N SER A 108 19.96 -7.68 -9.67
CA SER A 108 20.68 -8.95 -9.91
C SER A 108 21.25 -9.54 -8.63
N LYS A 109 21.83 -8.71 -7.75
CA LYS A 109 22.34 -9.16 -6.45
C LYS A 109 21.22 -9.64 -5.53
N TRP A 110 20.11 -8.91 -5.50
CA TRP A 110 18.92 -9.32 -4.77
C TRP A 110 18.35 -10.63 -5.29
N SER A 111 18.30 -10.79 -6.64
CA SER A 111 17.82 -12.02 -7.26
C SER A 111 18.68 -13.22 -6.89
N GLN A 112 20.00 -13.07 -6.92
CA GLN A 112 20.91 -14.13 -6.46
C GLN A 112 20.74 -14.48 -4.97
N LEU A 113 20.61 -13.46 -4.12
CA LEU A 113 20.49 -13.66 -2.68
C LEU A 113 19.16 -14.31 -2.29
N ILE A 114 18.05 -13.94 -2.96
CA ILE A 114 16.71 -14.40 -2.61
C ILE A 114 16.37 -15.72 -3.28
N PHE A 115 16.78 -15.88 -4.56
CA PHE A 115 16.35 -16.97 -5.44
C PHE A 115 17.49 -17.86 -5.90
N GLN A 116 18.74 -17.55 -5.51
CA GLN A 116 19.95 -18.24 -5.97
C GLN A 116 20.06 -18.31 -7.50
N SER A 117 19.39 -17.38 -8.21
CA SER A 117 19.34 -17.31 -9.67
C SER A 117 19.16 -15.86 -10.11
N ASN A 118 19.77 -15.49 -11.25
CA ASN A 118 19.59 -14.18 -11.86
C ASN A 118 18.36 -14.09 -12.77
N GLN A 119 17.71 -15.21 -13.03
CA GLN A 119 16.58 -15.29 -13.96
C GLN A 119 15.42 -14.36 -13.57
N TYR A 120 15.21 -14.13 -12.27
CA TYR A 120 14.08 -13.34 -11.75
C TYR A 120 14.42 -11.88 -11.46
N SER A 121 15.61 -11.41 -11.85
CA SER A 121 16.03 -10.01 -11.64
C SER A 121 15.10 -8.99 -12.28
N HIS A 122 14.51 -9.31 -13.44
CA HIS A 122 13.55 -8.45 -14.13
C HIS A 122 12.28 -8.18 -13.30
N PHE A 123 11.81 -9.12 -12.48
CA PHE A 123 10.68 -8.88 -11.56
C PHE A 123 11.04 -7.93 -10.43
N LEU A 124 12.28 -7.95 -9.95
CA LEU A 124 12.76 -7.03 -8.93
C LEU A 124 12.96 -5.61 -9.50
N ILE A 125 13.38 -5.49 -10.76
CA ILE A 125 13.39 -4.21 -11.48
C ILE A 125 11.96 -3.69 -11.62
N LEU A 126 11.03 -4.53 -12.07
CA LEU A 126 9.61 -4.16 -12.18
C LEU A 126 9.05 -3.73 -10.83
N PHE A 127 9.36 -4.44 -9.74
CA PHE A 127 8.97 -4.07 -8.38
C PHE A 127 9.51 -2.67 -8.01
N GLY A 128 10.79 -2.41 -8.25
CA GLY A 128 11.39 -1.10 -7.99
C GLY A 128 10.72 0.03 -8.77
N LEU A 129 10.36 -0.19 -10.05
CA LEU A 129 9.62 0.77 -10.87
C LEU A 129 8.19 1.01 -10.35
N LEU A 130 7.56 -0.02 -9.78
CA LEU A 130 6.18 0.06 -9.28
C LEU A 130 6.07 0.52 -7.81
N LEU A 131 7.18 0.58 -7.06
CA LEU A 131 7.20 1.00 -5.67
C LEU A 131 6.61 2.40 -5.43
N PRO A 132 6.79 3.41 -6.30
CA PRO A 132 6.12 4.71 -6.16
C PRO A 132 4.59 4.61 -6.17
N PHE A 133 4.02 3.69 -6.95
CA PHE A 133 2.57 3.49 -7.00
C PHE A 133 2.03 2.91 -5.69
N PHE A 134 2.77 1.99 -5.05
CA PHE A 134 2.46 1.48 -3.72
C PHE A 134 2.45 2.61 -2.68
N THR A 135 3.50 3.43 -2.66
CA THR A 135 3.62 4.52 -1.69
C THR A 135 2.52 5.55 -1.88
N PHE A 136 2.22 5.90 -3.13
CA PHE A 136 1.13 6.81 -3.46
C PHE A 136 -0.24 6.24 -3.04
N GLN A 137 -0.50 4.96 -3.30
CA GLN A 137 -1.70 4.26 -2.86
C GLN A 137 -1.84 4.28 -1.33
N SER A 138 -0.75 3.99 -0.61
CA SER A 138 -0.73 4.00 0.86
C SER A 138 -1.01 5.40 1.41
N PHE A 139 -0.49 6.44 0.77
CA PHE A 139 -0.74 7.83 1.12
C PHE A 139 -2.20 8.24 0.90
N LEU A 140 -2.81 7.83 -0.22
CA LEU A 140 -4.24 8.05 -0.47
C LEU A 140 -5.13 7.34 0.54
N ALA A 141 -4.78 6.12 0.92
CA ALA A 141 -5.49 5.39 1.98
C ALA A 141 -5.35 6.09 3.34
N ALA A 142 -4.16 6.66 3.65
CA ALA A 142 -3.95 7.47 4.84
C ALA A 142 -4.81 8.75 4.83
N LEU A 143 -4.94 9.42 3.68
CA LEU A 143 -5.81 10.58 3.51
C LEU A 143 -7.28 10.24 3.78
N LEU A 144 -7.79 9.13 3.23
CA LEU A 144 -9.15 8.65 3.51
C LEU A 144 -9.37 8.36 5.00
N ASN A 145 -8.35 7.80 5.67
CA ASN A 145 -8.38 7.53 7.10
C ASN A 145 -8.40 8.84 7.91
N ALA A 146 -7.55 9.80 7.56
CA ALA A 146 -7.50 11.12 8.20
C ALA A 146 -8.79 11.92 8.05
N GLN A 147 -9.49 11.73 6.92
CA GLN A 147 -10.82 12.30 6.66
C GLN A 147 -11.97 11.50 7.30
N GLN A 148 -11.66 10.41 8.01
CA GLN A 148 -12.65 9.52 8.68
C GLN A 148 -13.66 8.85 7.73
N PHE A 149 -13.30 8.66 6.46
CA PHE A 149 -14.13 7.96 5.48
C PHE A 149 -14.03 6.43 5.63
N PHE A 150 -14.24 5.92 6.85
CA PHE A 150 -14.06 4.51 7.20
C PHE A 150 -14.87 3.55 6.33
N LYS A 151 -16.10 3.90 5.98
CA LYS A 151 -16.92 3.05 5.09
C LYS A 151 -16.31 2.87 3.72
N LYS A 152 -15.70 3.94 3.16
CA LYS A 152 -15.01 3.86 1.87
C LYS A 152 -13.74 3.05 1.96
N LEU A 153 -12.99 3.17 3.07
CA LEU A 153 -11.81 2.34 3.31
C LEU A 153 -12.16 0.85 3.38
N ILE A 154 -13.22 0.50 4.11
CA ILE A 154 -13.68 -0.90 4.23
C ILE A 154 -14.13 -1.42 2.87
N ALA A 155 -14.92 -0.64 2.12
CA ALA A 155 -15.34 -1.01 0.77
C ALA A 155 -14.16 -1.18 -0.18
N LEU A 156 -13.17 -0.27 -0.13
CA LEU A 156 -11.94 -0.35 -0.89
C LEU A 156 -11.17 -1.65 -0.57
N GLN A 157 -11.00 -1.97 0.72
CA GLN A 157 -10.34 -3.19 1.16
C GLN A 157 -11.03 -4.45 0.62
N LEU A 158 -12.36 -4.52 0.70
CA LEU A 158 -13.13 -5.67 0.18
C LEU A 158 -12.99 -5.83 -1.33
N VAL A 159 -13.22 -4.75 -2.09
CA VAL A 159 -13.12 -4.77 -3.55
C VAL A 159 -11.70 -5.15 -3.98
N SER A 160 -10.70 -4.55 -3.37
CA SER A 160 -9.30 -4.83 -3.66
C SER A 160 -8.93 -6.28 -3.38
N SER A 161 -9.41 -6.85 -2.27
CA SER A 161 -9.15 -8.25 -1.92
C SER A 161 -9.76 -9.21 -2.93
N ILE A 162 -10.98 -8.95 -3.40
CA ILE A 162 -11.64 -9.75 -4.42
C ILE A 162 -10.88 -9.67 -5.76
N VAL A 163 -10.50 -8.45 -6.15
CA VAL A 163 -9.73 -8.22 -7.39
C VAL A 163 -8.39 -8.94 -7.33
N ILE A 164 -7.62 -8.74 -6.26
CA ILE A 164 -6.31 -9.40 -6.09
C ILE A 164 -6.48 -10.92 -6.08
N PHE A 165 -7.48 -11.45 -5.37
CA PHE A 165 -7.78 -12.88 -5.35
C PHE A 165 -8.05 -13.44 -6.76
N ALA A 166 -8.91 -12.77 -7.53
CA ALA A 166 -9.26 -13.21 -8.89
C ALA A 166 -8.02 -13.20 -9.81
N PHE A 167 -7.24 -12.13 -9.77
CA PHE A 167 -6.01 -12.04 -10.57
C PHE A 167 -4.94 -13.03 -10.12
N THR A 168 -4.74 -13.21 -8.81
CA THR A 168 -3.79 -14.21 -8.28
C THR A 168 -4.15 -15.59 -8.75
N THR A 169 -5.42 -15.98 -8.61
CA THR A 169 -5.92 -17.29 -9.07
C THR A 169 -5.71 -17.46 -10.57
N PHE A 170 -6.16 -16.49 -11.38
CA PHE A 170 -6.07 -16.56 -12.84
C PHE A 170 -4.61 -16.69 -13.32
N PHE A 171 -3.72 -15.81 -12.84
CA PHE A 171 -2.33 -15.80 -13.29
C PHE A 171 -1.52 -16.99 -12.76
N THR A 172 -1.80 -17.46 -11.54
CA THR A 172 -1.14 -18.66 -10.99
C THR A 172 -1.53 -19.91 -11.77
N ILE A 173 -2.81 -20.08 -12.14
CA ILE A 173 -3.27 -21.22 -12.92
C ILE A 173 -2.65 -21.21 -14.33
N ARG A 174 -2.55 -20.02 -14.96
CA ARG A 174 -2.11 -19.89 -16.34
C ARG A 174 -0.60 -19.93 -16.50
N ASN A 175 0.13 -19.23 -15.64
CA ASN A 175 1.57 -18.98 -15.77
C ASN A 175 2.39 -19.53 -14.58
N GLN A 176 1.78 -20.33 -13.71
CA GLN A 176 2.43 -20.93 -12.54
C GLN A 176 3.24 -19.90 -11.72
N LEU A 177 4.53 -20.16 -11.50
CA LEU A 177 5.39 -19.33 -10.66
C LEU A 177 5.54 -17.91 -11.18
N GLU A 178 5.76 -17.72 -12.48
CA GLU A 178 5.92 -16.37 -13.06
C GLU A 178 4.65 -15.55 -12.94
N GLY A 179 3.48 -16.18 -13.12
CA GLY A 179 2.20 -15.52 -12.92
C GLY A 179 1.95 -15.10 -11.48
N ALA A 180 2.31 -15.95 -10.52
CA ALA A 180 2.21 -15.64 -9.10
C ALA A 180 3.15 -14.49 -8.69
N ILE A 181 4.38 -14.47 -9.21
CA ILE A 181 5.34 -13.38 -9.00
C ILE A 181 4.80 -12.07 -9.58
N LEU A 182 4.37 -12.11 -10.83
CA LEU A 182 3.88 -10.94 -11.56
C LEU A 182 2.73 -10.27 -10.81
N ILE A 183 1.74 -11.03 -10.39
CA ILE A 183 0.60 -10.45 -9.67
C ILE A 183 1.00 -9.89 -8.30
N LEU A 184 1.94 -10.51 -7.58
CA LEU A 184 2.45 -9.99 -6.32
C LEU A 184 3.09 -8.61 -6.51
N VAL A 185 3.82 -8.42 -7.61
CA VAL A 185 4.50 -7.16 -7.93
C VAL A 185 3.51 -6.10 -8.42
N ILE A 186 2.51 -6.47 -9.24
CA ILE A 186 1.54 -5.53 -9.84
C ILE A 186 0.36 -5.25 -8.90
N SER A 187 0.15 -6.04 -7.87
CA SER A 187 -1.01 -5.91 -6.96
C SER A 187 -1.22 -4.49 -6.44
N ASP A 188 -0.14 -3.74 -6.17
CA ASP A 188 -0.22 -2.37 -5.65
C ASP A 188 -0.75 -1.37 -6.69
N VAL A 189 -0.47 -1.61 -7.97
CA VAL A 189 -1.03 -0.79 -9.07
C VAL A 189 -2.54 -1.05 -9.18
N LEU A 190 -2.97 -2.30 -9.06
CA LEU A 190 -4.39 -2.64 -9.03
C LEU A 190 -5.10 -1.98 -7.83
N LEU A 191 -4.46 -2.02 -6.65
CA LEU A 191 -4.93 -1.31 -5.46
C LEU A 191 -5.04 0.19 -5.70
N LEU A 192 -4.05 0.80 -6.34
CA LEU A 192 -4.07 2.23 -6.67
C LEU A 192 -5.25 2.57 -7.58
N VAL A 193 -5.46 1.79 -8.64
CA VAL A 193 -6.61 1.99 -9.56
C VAL A 193 -7.92 1.92 -8.80
N CYS A 194 -8.11 0.92 -7.94
CA CYS A 194 -9.28 0.81 -7.07
C CYS A 194 -9.42 2.05 -6.17
N THR A 195 -8.32 2.49 -5.54
CA THR A 195 -8.33 3.66 -4.64
C THR A 195 -8.72 4.94 -5.39
N LEU A 196 -8.16 5.18 -6.57
CA LEU A 196 -8.49 6.33 -7.41
C LEU A 196 -9.96 6.32 -7.85
N TYR A 197 -10.50 5.15 -8.19
CA TYR A 197 -11.91 5.00 -8.52
C TYR A 197 -12.82 5.40 -7.34
N PHE A 198 -12.50 4.97 -6.11
CA PHE A 198 -13.26 5.34 -4.91
C PHE A 198 -13.10 6.82 -4.52
N LEU A 199 -11.96 7.43 -4.85
CA LEU A 199 -11.70 8.85 -4.59
C LEU A 199 -12.33 9.77 -5.64
N ARG A 200 -12.65 9.30 -6.84
CA ARG A 200 -13.10 10.11 -8.00
C ARG A 200 -14.23 11.08 -7.69
N LYS A 201 -15.08 10.79 -6.71
CA LYS A 201 -16.22 11.62 -6.29
C LYS A 201 -15.99 12.36 -4.96
N ASN A 202 -14.74 12.46 -4.50
CA ASN A 202 -14.42 13.07 -3.20
C ASN A 202 -13.73 14.42 -3.35
N GLU A 203 -13.97 15.30 -2.38
CA GLU A 203 -13.23 16.54 -2.17
C GLU A 203 -11.72 16.32 -1.90
N ALA A 204 -11.29 15.06 -1.72
CA ALA A 204 -9.89 14.69 -1.57
C ALA A 204 -9.01 15.19 -2.74
N PHE A 205 -9.56 15.27 -3.97
CA PHE A 205 -8.86 15.83 -5.13
C PHE A 205 -8.55 17.33 -4.99
N HIS A 206 -9.26 18.06 -4.14
CA HIS A 206 -9.01 19.48 -3.92
C HIS A 206 -7.60 19.75 -3.34
N TYR A 207 -7.04 18.79 -2.60
CA TYR A 207 -5.68 18.90 -2.04
C TYR A 207 -4.58 18.77 -3.11
N PHE A 208 -4.85 18.13 -4.26
CA PHE A 208 -3.86 17.97 -5.32
C PHE A 208 -3.55 19.26 -6.08
N ASN A 209 -4.47 20.22 -6.12
CA ASN A 209 -4.27 21.51 -6.80
C ASN A 209 -3.27 22.44 -6.07
N THR A 210 -2.75 22.05 -4.91
CA THR A 210 -1.96 22.92 -4.04
C THR A 210 -0.53 22.45 -3.81
N LEU A 211 0.05 21.68 -4.71
CA LEU A 211 1.44 21.15 -4.61
C LEU A 211 2.56 22.23 -4.55
N LYS A 212 2.21 23.52 -4.58
CA LYS A 212 3.20 24.62 -4.64
C LYS A 212 3.81 25.02 -3.29
N ASN A 213 3.27 24.65 -2.14
CA ASN A 213 3.70 25.13 -0.84
C ASN A 213 4.25 24.00 0.04
N ILE A 214 5.49 23.59 -0.22
CA ILE A 214 6.21 22.62 0.63
C ILE A 214 6.77 23.36 1.83
N ASP A 215 6.37 22.97 3.04
CA ASP A 215 6.89 23.51 4.29
C ASP A 215 7.63 22.41 5.06
N PHE A 216 8.96 22.53 5.09
CA PHE A 216 9.85 21.58 5.77
C PHE A 216 9.75 21.59 7.29
N THR A 217 9.05 22.56 7.88
CA THR A 217 8.87 22.68 9.34
C THR A 217 8.05 21.50 9.89
N TYR A 218 7.10 20.99 9.10
CA TYR A 218 6.31 19.81 9.46
C TYR A 218 7.14 18.52 9.47
N LEU A 219 8.26 18.47 8.74
CA LEU A 219 9.16 17.32 8.73
C LEU A 219 9.96 17.19 10.03
N LYS A 220 10.29 18.30 10.70
CA LYS A 220 10.91 18.26 12.04
C LYS A 220 10.00 17.64 13.09
N SER A 221 8.69 17.82 12.95
CA SER A 221 7.73 17.17 13.86
C SER A 221 7.69 15.66 13.67
N ILE A 222 8.04 15.14 12.48
CA ILE A 222 8.06 13.70 12.17
C ILE A 222 9.18 12.99 12.94
N GLN A 223 10.31 13.63 13.18
CA GLN A 223 11.39 13.04 14.00
C GLN A 223 10.91 12.58 15.39
N LYS A 224 9.89 13.27 15.95
CA LYS A 224 9.26 12.86 17.23
C LYS A 224 8.39 11.60 17.11
N PHE A 225 8.07 11.14 15.91
CA PHE A 225 7.25 9.94 15.68
C PHE A 225 8.08 8.77 15.17
N LEU A 226 9.35 9.00 14.81
CA LEU A 226 10.29 7.97 14.35
C LEU A 226 11.16 7.40 15.51
N LEU A 227 11.13 8.05 16.67
CA LEU A 227 11.75 7.64 17.93
C LEU A 227 10.70 7.13 18.91
#